data_45d710a05e0dd3dd7992dbd07f15b947
#
_entry.id   45d710a05e0dd3dd7992dbd07f15b947
#
_cell.length_a   1.000
_cell.length_b   1.000
_cell.length_c   1.000
_cell.angle_alpha   90.00
_cell.angle_beta   90.00
_cell.angle_gamma   90.00
#
_symmetry.space_group_name_H-M   'P 1'
#
loop_
_entity.id
_entity.type
_entity.pdbx_description
1 polymer ?
#
loop_
_entity_poly.entity_id
_entity_poly.type
_entity_poly.pdbx_seq_one_letter_code
_entity_poly.pdbx_strand_id
1 'polypeptide(L)'
;MGIFTGLFKSRDKPTNSYDSPSYTYFFGRANSGKRVTDRTALQHIAVYACVRVLSEAIAQLPLHLYKYNDSGKERVPQHPLYFLLHDQPNPEMTSFVFRETLMSHLLIYGNAYAQIIRNGRGDVLGLYPLMPDKMKVDRDEKNRLIYIYSRYDEANPNLKEQGDIILYADEILHIPGLGFDGLVGYS
;
A
#
# COMPACT_ATOMS: atom_id res chain seq x y z
N MET A 1 9.28 -7.60 -45.84
CA MET A 1 8.50 -8.48 -44.94
C MET A 1 9.26 -8.59 -43.64
N GLY A 2 8.72 -8.00 -42.58
CA GLY A 2 9.43 -7.71 -41.38
C GLY A 2 9.59 -8.90 -40.45
N ILE A 3 10.84 -9.24 -40.12
CA ILE A 3 11.26 -10.29 -39.20
C ILE A 3 11.42 -9.75 -37.76
N PHE A 4 11.08 -8.47 -37.51
CA PHE A 4 11.36 -7.80 -36.23
C PHE A 4 10.13 -7.49 -35.34
N THR A 5 8.95 -8.00 -35.63
CA THR A 5 7.74 -7.72 -34.84
C THR A 5 7.58 -8.55 -33.57
N GLY A 6 8.53 -9.41 -33.24
CA GLY A 6 8.48 -10.29 -32.06
C GLY A 6 9.39 -9.92 -30.89
N LEU A 7 10.29 -8.93 -31.05
CA LEU A 7 11.33 -8.66 -30.03
C LEU A 7 10.95 -7.61 -28.97
N PHE A 8 9.88 -6.86 -29.19
CA PHE A 8 9.38 -5.90 -28.18
C PHE A 8 8.02 -6.35 -27.68
N LYS A 9 8.02 -7.44 -26.92
CA LYS A 9 6.86 -7.75 -26.10
C LYS A 9 6.87 -6.70 -24.99
N SER A 10 5.99 -5.69 -25.15
CA SER A 10 5.74 -4.67 -24.15
C SER A 10 5.56 -5.31 -22.78
N ARG A 11 6.24 -4.80 -21.78
CA ARG A 11 6.11 -5.18 -20.36
C ARG A 11 4.83 -4.57 -19.78
N ASP A 12 3.69 -4.89 -20.36
CA ASP A 12 2.51 -4.06 -20.33
C ASP A 12 1.56 -4.29 -19.16
N LYS A 13 1.90 -5.20 -18.23
CA LYS A 13 1.08 -5.37 -17.04
C LYS A 13 1.98 -5.68 -15.85
N PRO A 14 1.98 -4.87 -14.79
CA PRO A 14 2.49 -5.31 -13.51
C PRO A 14 1.64 -6.51 -13.09
N THR A 15 2.18 -7.71 -13.27
CA THR A 15 1.59 -8.92 -12.69
C THR A 15 1.85 -8.86 -11.20
N ASN A 16 0.80 -9.02 -10.40
CA ASN A 16 0.93 -9.19 -8.96
C ASN A 16 1.99 -10.28 -8.68
N SER A 17 3.02 -9.94 -7.95
CA SER A 17 4.24 -10.75 -7.76
C SER A 17 3.98 -12.14 -7.18
N TYR A 18 2.82 -12.38 -6.58
CA TYR A 18 2.46 -13.66 -5.96
C TYR A 18 2.39 -14.83 -6.94
N ASP A 19 2.07 -14.58 -8.21
CA ASP A 19 1.96 -15.62 -9.25
C ASP A 19 3.20 -15.66 -10.18
N SER A 20 4.22 -14.84 -9.92
CA SER A 20 5.38 -14.82 -10.79
C SER A 20 6.30 -16.01 -10.50
N PRO A 21 6.87 -16.66 -11.55
CA PRO A 21 7.87 -17.73 -11.37
C PRO A 21 9.06 -17.28 -10.53
N SER A 22 9.42 -16.00 -10.57
CA SER A 22 10.52 -15.41 -9.80
C SER A 22 10.23 -15.41 -8.29
N TYR A 23 9.00 -15.11 -7.88
CA TYR A 23 8.61 -15.19 -6.48
C TYR A 23 8.74 -16.62 -5.95
N THR A 24 8.24 -17.60 -6.69
CA THR A 24 8.32 -19.02 -6.31
C THR A 24 9.77 -19.52 -6.26
N TYR A 25 10.66 -18.96 -7.09
CA TYR A 25 12.08 -19.32 -7.11
C TYR A 25 12.84 -18.75 -5.89
N PHE A 26 12.57 -17.51 -5.48
CA PHE A 26 13.29 -16.85 -4.40
C PHE A 26 12.71 -17.15 -3.00
N PHE A 27 11.40 -17.30 -2.91
CA PHE A 27 10.70 -17.45 -1.63
C PHE A 27 10.09 -18.83 -1.42
N GLY A 28 10.26 -19.75 -2.34
CA GLY A 28 9.97 -21.18 -2.34
C GLY A 28 8.78 -21.67 -1.49
N ARG A 29 8.19 -22.79 -1.85
CA ARG A 29 7.27 -23.49 -0.95
C ARG A 29 8.04 -23.93 0.29
N ALA A 30 7.51 -23.61 1.48
CA ALA A 30 8.06 -24.14 2.72
C ALA A 30 8.20 -25.67 2.61
N ASN A 31 9.40 -26.19 2.89
CA ASN A 31 9.72 -27.63 2.87
C ASN A 31 8.81 -28.47 3.81
N SER A 32 8.05 -27.81 4.72
CA SER A 32 7.13 -28.44 5.67
C SER A 32 5.79 -28.85 5.07
N GLY A 33 5.52 -28.55 3.80
CA GLY A 33 4.25 -28.91 3.11
C GLY A 33 3.02 -28.13 3.62
N LYS A 34 3.15 -27.28 4.64
CA LYS A 34 2.05 -26.43 5.12
C LYS A 34 2.05 -25.11 4.36
N ARG A 35 0.89 -24.72 3.86
CA ARG A 35 0.69 -23.40 3.23
C ARG A 35 0.73 -22.32 4.33
N VAL A 36 1.73 -21.45 4.27
CA VAL A 36 1.80 -20.26 5.13
C VAL A 36 0.95 -19.18 4.49
N THR A 37 -0.03 -18.67 5.22
CA THR A 37 -0.82 -17.49 4.86
C THR A 37 -0.52 -16.37 5.86
N ASP A 38 -0.82 -15.13 5.52
CA ASP A 38 -0.60 -13.97 6.40
C ASP A 38 -1.24 -14.19 7.78
N ARG A 39 -2.45 -14.75 7.80
CA ARG A 39 -3.18 -15.09 9.02
C ARG A 39 -2.46 -16.19 9.84
N THR A 40 -1.91 -17.21 9.20
CA THR A 40 -1.16 -18.28 9.88
C THR A 40 0.22 -17.83 10.30
N ALA A 41 0.86 -16.92 9.55
CA ALA A 41 2.14 -16.32 9.92
C ALA A 41 2.02 -15.50 11.21
N LEU A 42 0.97 -14.69 11.34
CA LEU A 42 0.70 -13.90 12.55
C LEU A 42 0.32 -14.72 13.78
N GLN A 43 -0.10 -15.98 13.62
CA GLN A 43 -0.29 -16.91 14.73
C GLN A 43 1.05 -17.35 15.35
N HIS A 44 2.17 -17.15 14.65
CA HIS A 44 3.49 -17.40 15.18
C HIS A 44 3.90 -16.24 16.10
N ILE A 45 4.07 -16.53 17.38
CA ILE A 45 4.36 -15.51 18.41
C ILE A 45 5.57 -14.63 18.06
N ALA A 46 6.61 -15.22 17.48
CA ALA A 46 7.81 -14.49 17.05
C ALA A 46 7.53 -13.50 15.90
N VAL A 47 6.74 -13.91 14.89
CA VAL A 47 6.37 -13.06 13.76
C VAL A 47 5.50 -11.89 14.24
N TYR A 48 4.48 -12.20 15.06
CA TYR A 48 3.62 -11.17 15.66
C TYR A 48 4.44 -10.17 16.48
N ALA A 49 5.36 -10.65 17.33
CA ALA A 49 6.21 -9.78 18.15
C ALA A 49 7.11 -8.88 17.31
N CYS A 50 7.72 -9.39 16.23
CA CYS A 50 8.53 -8.60 15.31
C CYS A 50 7.71 -7.51 14.60
N VAL A 51 6.56 -7.88 14.03
CA VAL A 51 5.67 -6.92 13.36
C VAL A 51 5.24 -5.83 14.34
N ARG A 52 4.79 -6.21 15.53
CA ARG A 52 4.37 -5.27 16.56
C ARG A 52 5.47 -4.29 16.95
N VAL A 53 6.65 -4.78 17.32
CA VAL A 53 7.76 -3.93 17.77
C VAL A 53 8.18 -2.95 16.70
N LEU A 54 8.29 -3.39 15.44
CA LEU A 54 8.68 -2.51 14.32
C LEU A 54 7.60 -1.48 14.00
N SER A 55 6.32 -1.89 14.02
CA SER A 55 5.21 -0.97 13.76
C SER A 55 5.08 0.10 14.83
N GLU A 56 5.15 -0.28 16.12
CA GLU A 56 5.12 0.65 17.24
C GLU A 56 6.33 1.61 17.20
N ALA A 57 7.53 1.11 16.88
CA ALA A 57 8.73 1.93 16.79
C ALA A 57 8.61 3.03 15.73
N ILE A 58 8.09 2.71 14.54
CA ILE A 58 7.86 3.69 13.47
C ILE A 58 6.70 4.63 13.83
N ALA A 59 5.63 4.11 14.44
CA ALA A 59 4.47 4.91 14.83
C ALA A 59 4.79 5.98 15.88
N GLN A 60 5.79 5.76 16.73
CA GLN A 60 6.25 6.74 17.73
C GLN A 60 6.99 7.93 17.13
N LEU A 61 7.56 7.78 15.91
CA LEU A 61 8.29 8.87 15.27
C LEU A 61 7.33 9.94 14.75
N PRO A 62 7.46 11.20 15.18
CA PRO A 62 6.57 12.26 14.71
C PRO A 62 6.87 12.59 13.24
N LEU A 63 5.84 12.64 12.41
CA LEU A 63 5.93 13.03 11.01
C LEU A 63 5.75 14.55 10.88
N HIS A 64 6.80 15.25 10.44
CA HIS A 64 6.78 16.69 10.28
C HIS A 64 6.83 17.09 8.82
N LEU A 65 6.10 18.16 8.47
CA LEU A 65 6.12 18.76 7.16
C LEU A 65 7.17 19.88 7.11
N TYR A 66 8.00 19.86 6.06
CA TYR A 66 9.04 20.87 5.83
C TYR A 66 8.88 21.51 4.45
N LYS A 67 9.14 22.80 4.38
CA LYS A 67 9.30 23.55 3.13
C LYS A 67 10.77 23.83 2.90
N TYR A 68 11.22 23.67 1.66
CA TYR A 68 12.55 24.12 1.24
C TYR A 68 12.51 25.62 0.91
N ASN A 69 13.46 26.37 1.42
CA ASN A 69 13.74 27.77 1.08
C ASN A 69 15.24 27.93 0.84
N ASP A 70 15.68 29.15 0.44
CA ASP A 70 17.08 29.44 0.12
C ASP A 70 18.04 29.25 1.31
N SER A 71 17.52 29.27 2.53
CA SER A 71 18.29 29.07 3.78
C SER A 71 18.26 27.62 4.29
N GLY A 72 17.55 26.70 3.62
CA GLY A 72 17.48 25.30 4.00
C GLY A 72 16.05 24.76 4.19
N LYS A 73 15.85 23.91 5.21
CA LYS A 73 14.55 23.30 5.53
C LYS A 73 13.89 24.03 6.69
N GLU A 74 12.68 24.49 6.48
CA GLU A 74 11.83 25.10 7.51
C GLU A 74 10.62 24.25 7.79
N ARG A 75 10.30 24.02 9.07
CA ARG A 75 9.11 23.29 9.50
C ARG A 75 7.87 24.15 9.30
N VAL A 76 6.82 23.60 8.70
CA VAL A 76 5.59 24.32 8.33
C VAL A 76 4.39 23.77 9.10
N PRO A 77 4.23 24.08 10.40
CA PRO A 77 3.14 23.57 11.22
C PRO A 77 1.76 24.17 10.85
N GLN A 78 1.75 25.27 10.12
CA GLN A 78 0.52 25.96 9.70
C GLN A 78 -0.10 25.35 8.41
N HIS A 79 0.59 24.43 7.77
CA HIS A 79 0.09 23.82 6.54
C HIS A 79 -1.04 22.83 6.87
N PRO A 80 -2.17 22.82 6.13
CA PRO A 80 -3.30 21.92 6.42
C PRO A 80 -2.92 20.42 6.51
N LEU A 81 -1.99 19.97 5.65
CA LEU A 81 -1.47 18.60 5.70
C LEU A 81 -0.66 18.29 6.96
N TYR A 82 -0.14 19.32 7.67
CA TYR A 82 0.59 19.08 8.90
C TYR A 82 -0.29 18.41 9.95
N PHE A 83 -1.48 18.94 10.17
CA PHE A 83 -2.45 18.37 11.11
C PHE A 83 -2.81 16.92 10.76
N LEU A 84 -3.09 16.64 9.46
CA LEU A 84 -3.44 15.30 9.00
C LEU A 84 -2.31 14.29 9.19
N LEU A 85 -1.06 14.69 8.94
CA LEU A 85 0.08 13.78 9.02
C LEU A 85 0.64 13.63 10.43
N HIS A 86 0.62 14.73 11.22
CA HIS A 86 1.24 14.77 12.54
C HIS A 86 0.27 14.38 13.66
N ASP A 87 -1.00 14.85 13.60
CA ASP A 87 -1.95 14.72 14.70
C ASP A 87 -3.06 13.71 14.40
N GLN A 88 -3.87 13.95 13.37
CA GLN A 88 -5.08 13.18 13.13
C GLN A 88 -5.37 13.04 11.62
N PRO A 89 -5.06 11.90 11.00
CA PRO A 89 -5.28 11.67 9.58
C PRO A 89 -6.75 11.58 9.18
N ASN A 90 -7.62 11.16 10.09
CA ASN A 90 -9.07 11.08 9.93
C ASN A 90 -9.78 11.08 11.30
N PRO A 91 -11.11 11.24 11.35
CA PRO A 91 -11.86 11.29 12.62
C PRO A 91 -11.80 10.00 13.46
N GLU A 92 -11.44 8.87 12.85
CA GLU A 92 -11.53 7.55 13.48
C GLU A 92 -10.23 7.12 14.17
N MET A 93 -9.09 7.74 13.81
CA MET A 93 -7.79 7.32 14.33
C MET A 93 -6.80 8.47 14.49
N THR A 94 -5.87 8.29 15.42
CA THR A 94 -4.73 9.19 15.61
C THR A 94 -3.64 8.91 14.58
N SER A 95 -2.70 9.83 14.41
CA SER A 95 -1.55 9.64 13.53
C SER A 95 -0.64 8.49 13.98
N PHE A 96 -0.60 8.17 15.28
CA PHE A 96 0.10 6.99 15.80
C PHE A 96 -0.52 5.71 15.24
N VAL A 97 -1.83 5.51 15.44
CA VAL A 97 -2.57 4.32 14.98
C VAL A 97 -2.48 4.19 13.45
N PHE A 98 -2.59 5.30 12.73
CA PHE A 98 -2.47 5.32 11.28
C PHE A 98 -1.09 4.81 10.80
N ARG A 99 0.01 5.32 11.37
CA ARG A 99 1.37 4.88 11.01
C ARG A 99 1.65 3.45 11.43
N GLU A 100 1.16 3.04 12.61
CA GLU A 100 1.24 1.66 13.08
C GLU A 100 0.54 0.71 12.11
N THR A 101 -0.68 1.05 11.69
CA THR A 101 -1.45 0.27 10.71
C THR A 101 -0.73 0.18 9.37
N LEU A 102 -0.27 1.30 8.81
CA LEU A 102 0.45 1.29 7.53
C LEU A 102 1.76 0.50 7.62
N MET A 103 2.50 0.61 8.74
CA MET A 103 3.73 -0.15 8.92
C MET A 103 3.46 -1.64 9.08
N SER A 104 2.41 -2.03 9.79
CA SER A 104 2.00 -3.44 9.89
C SER A 104 1.58 -4.01 8.53
N HIS A 105 0.83 -3.25 7.73
CA HIS A 105 0.50 -3.62 6.35
C HIS A 105 1.75 -3.81 5.49
N LEU A 106 2.70 -2.88 5.60
CA LEU A 106 3.96 -2.95 4.86
C LEU A 106 4.78 -4.19 5.21
N LEU A 107 4.85 -4.55 6.49
CA LEU A 107 5.61 -5.71 6.96
C LEU A 107 4.94 -7.05 6.59
N ILE A 108 3.62 -7.11 6.60
CA ILE A 108 2.87 -8.35 6.35
C ILE A 108 2.65 -8.58 4.85
N TYR A 109 2.27 -7.52 4.12
CA TYR A 109 1.85 -7.60 2.72
C TYR A 109 2.85 -6.98 1.73
N GLY A 110 3.97 -6.44 2.24
CA GLY A 110 4.95 -5.75 1.41
C GLY A 110 4.48 -4.42 0.82
N ASN A 111 3.25 -4.01 1.09
CA ASN A 111 2.66 -2.78 0.57
C ASN A 111 1.72 -2.19 1.62
N ALA A 112 1.66 -0.87 1.69
CA ALA A 112 0.67 -0.16 2.48
C ALA A 112 -0.06 0.87 1.62
N TYR A 113 -1.38 0.95 1.79
CA TYR A 113 -2.24 1.83 1.02
C TYR A 113 -3.11 2.67 1.93
N ALA A 114 -3.33 3.94 1.57
CA ALA A 114 -4.35 4.76 2.18
C ALA A 114 -5.07 5.57 1.11
N GLN A 115 -6.39 5.60 1.18
CA GLN A 115 -7.22 6.44 0.33
C GLN A 115 -7.10 7.90 0.76
N ILE A 116 -6.95 8.80 -0.19
CA ILE A 116 -6.92 10.24 0.00
C ILE A 116 -8.31 10.81 -0.29
N ILE A 117 -9.02 11.23 0.76
CA ILE A 117 -10.32 11.89 0.60
C ILE A 117 -10.11 13.38 0.42
N ARG A 118 -10.72 13.95 -0.62
CA ARG A 118 -10.64 15.37 -0.96
C ARG A 118 -12.02 16.02 -0.95
N ASN A 119 -12.04 17.33 -0.70
CA ASN A 119 -13.24 18.12 -0.91
C ASN A 119 -13.37 18.55 -2.38
N GLY A 120 -14.50 19.20 -2.73
CA GLY A 120 -14.74 19.72 -4.08
C GLY A 120 -13.77 20.82 -4.54
N ARG A 121 -12.90 21.33 -3.64
CA ARG A 121 -11.83 22.29 -3.96
C ARG A 121 -10.47 21.63 -4.17
N GLY A 122 -10.37 20.30 -3.92
CA GLY A 122 -9.13 19.55 -4.02
C GLY A 122 -8.33 19.46 -2.71
N ASP A 123 -8.76 20.09 -1.61
CA ASP A 123 -8.08 20.00 -0.33
C ASP A 123 -8.24 18.61 0.26
N VAL A 124 -7.19 18.08 0.87
CA VAL A 124 -7.23 16.78 1.55
C VAL A 124 -7.97 16.88 2.86
N LEU A 125 -9.04 16.12 3.02
CA LEU A 125 -9.85 16.05 4.22
C LEU A 125 -9.43 14.93 5.17
N GLY A 126 -8.87 13.83 4.63
CA GLY A 126 -8.50 12.70 5.44
C GLY A 126 -7.77 11.61 4.65
N LEU A 127 -7.11 10.73 5.40
CA LEU A 127 -6.38 9.57 4.90
C LEU A 127 -6.94 8.33 5.60
N TYR A 128 -7.39 7.35 4.82
CA TYR A 128 -8.00 6.12 5.33
C TYR A 128 -7.20 4.90 4.87
N PRO A 129 -6.62 4.09 5.77
CA PRO A 129 -5.91 2.87 5.39
C PRO A 129 -6.83 1.91 4.64
N LEU A 130 -6.30 1.30 3.58
CA LEU A 130 -6.95 0.26 2.81
C LEU A 130 -6.23 -1.07 3.00
N MET A 131 -6.99 -2.17 3.03
CA MET A 131 -6.43 -3.51 3.20
C MET A 131 -5.65 -3.92 1.95
N PRO A 132 -4.36 -4.26 2.07
CA PRO A 132 -3.52 -4.58 0.92
C PRO A 132 -3.92 -5.88 0.21
N ASP A 133 -4.46 -6.87 0.91
CA ASP A 133 -4.95 -8.13 0.35
C ASP A 133 -6.14 -7.96 -0.60
N LYS A 134 -6.85 -6.82 -0.49
CA LYS A 134 -7.97 -6.43 -1.37
C LYS A 134 -7.54 -5.48 -2.50
N MET A 135 -6.25 -5.12 -2.57
CA MET A 135 -5.74 -4.14 -3.52
C MET A 135 -5.01 -4.83 -4.68
N LYS A 136 -5.36 -4.47 -5.89
CA LYS A 136 -4.65 -4.84 -7.12
C LYS A 136 -4.15 -3.59 -7.81
N VAL A 137 -2.85 -3.56 -8.10
CA VAL A 137 -2.24 -2.51 -8.91
C VAL A 137 -2.26 -2.93 -10.37
N ASP A 138 -2.77 -2.08 -11.27
CA ASP A 138 -2.90 -2.37 -12.71
C ASP A 138 -2.71 -1.08 -13.52
N ARG A 139 -2.85 -1.17 -14.84
CA ARG A 139 -2.83 -0.02 -15.75
C ARG A 139 -4.09 0.00 -16.59
N ASP A 140 -4.60 1.21 -16.83
CA ASP A 140 -5.72 1.42 -17.72
C ASP A 140 -5.32 1.31 -19.21
N GLU A 141 -6.30 1.43 -20.10
CA GLU A 141 -6.09 1.39 -21.55
C GLU A 141 -5.13 2.49 -22.08
N LYS A 142 -4.97 3.58 -21.31
CA LYS A 142 -4.05 4.68 -21.58
C LYS A 142 -2.70 4.52 -20.89
N ASN A 143 -2.41 3.34 -20.35
CA ASN A 143 -1.19 3.01 -19.62
C ASN A 143 -0.97 3.85 -18.32
N ARG A 144 -2.03 4.43 -17.74
CA ARG A 144 -1.98 5.13 -16.46
C ARG A 144 -2.11 4.12 -15.34
N LEU A 145 -1.35 4.31 -14.27
CA LEU A 145 -1.41 3.48 -13.07
C LEU A 145 -2.78 3.64 -12.40
N ILE A 146 -3.43 2.52 -12.14
CA ILE A 146 -4.71 2.45 -11.42
C ILE A 146 -4.60 1.42 -10.28
N TYR A 147 -5.42 1.62 -9.28
CA TYR A 147 -5.54 0.77 -8.11
C TYR A 147 -6.97 0.27 -8.03
N ILE A 148 -7.15 -1.04 -8.08
CA ILE A 148 -8.45 -1.70 -8.05
C ILE A 148 -8.63 -2.27 -6.66
N TYR A 149 -9.55 -1.70 -5.89
CA TYR A 149 -9.86 -2.14 -4.54
C TYR A 149 -11.12 -2.98 -4.55
N SER A 150 -11.00 -4.25 -4.17
CA SER A 150 -12.15 -5.16 -4.07
C SER A 150 -12.92 -4.90 -2.79
N ARG A 151 -14.23 -4.63 -2.93
CA ARG A 151 -15.15 -4.51 -1.80
C ARG A 151 -15.61 -5.86 -1.26
N TYR A 152 -15.27 -6.94 -1.97
CA TYR A 152 -15.69 -8.27 -1.54
C TYR A 152 -15.22 -8.57 -0.12
N ASP A 153 -16.15 -9.00 0.71
CA ASP A 153 -15.90 -9.52 2.04
C ASP A 153 -16.68 -10.83 2.21
N GLU A 154 -16.01 -11.90 2.61
CA GLU A 154 -16.66 -13.19 2.87
C GLU A 154 -17.75 -13.08 3.94
N ALA A 155 -17.59 -12.16 4.91
CA ALA A 155 -18.57 -11.89 5.95
C ALA A 155 -19.78 -11.08 5.46
N ASN A 156 -19.66 -10.38 4.32
CA ASN A 156 -20.71 -9.54 3.74
C ASN A 156 -20.84 -9.74 2.23
N PRO A 157 -21.45 -10.87 1.78
CA PRO A 157 -21.56 -11.18 0.35
C PRO A 157 -22.32 -10.12 -0.47
N ASN A 158 -23.16 -9.32 0.15
CA ASN A 158 -23.90 -8.23 -0.50
C ASN A 158 -23.00 -7.10 -1.02
N LEU A 159 -21.77 -6.96 -0.48
CA LEU A 159 -20.80 -6.00 -0.97
C LEU A 159 -20.23 -6.37 -2.35
N LYS A 160 -20.35 -7.64 -2.76
CA LYS A 160 -19.94 -8.10 -4.08
C LYS A 160 -20.77 -7.46 -5.21
N GLU A 161 -22.02 -7.13 -4.94
CA GLU A 161 -22.91 -6.47 -5.89
C GLU A 161 -22.54 -5.01 -6.15
N GLN A 162 -21.75 -4.39 -5.25
CA GLN A 162 -21.31 -2.99 -5.40
C GLN A 162 -20.09 -2.82 -6.32
N GLY A 163 -19.48 -3.93 -6.77
CA GLY A 163 -18.31 -3.92 -7.66
C GLY A 163 -17.01 -3.41 -7.00
N ASP A 164 -15.93 -3.47 -7.75
CA ASP A 164 -14.63 -2.98 -7.33
C ASP A 164 -14.54 -1.45 -7.48
N ILE A 165 -13.76 -0.80 -6.63
CA ILE A 165 -13.47 0.64 -6.73
C ILE A 165 -12.16 0.80 -7.51
N ILE A 166 -12.19 1.64 -8.53
CA ILE A 166 -10.98 2.05 -9.25
C ILE A 166 -10.54 3.39 -8.69
N LEU A 167 -9.31 3.44 -8.18
CA LEU A 167 -8.66 4.64 -7.66
C LEU A 167 -7.49 5.01 -8.59
N TYR A 168 -7.32 6.31 -8.83
CA TYR A 168 -6.17 6.83 -9.56
C TYR A 168 -5.00 7.16 -8.62
N ALA A 169 -3.82 7.36 -9.18
CA ALA A 169 -2.60 7.60 -8.42
C ALA A 169 -2.65 8.85 -7.51
N ASP A 170 -3.48 9.82 -7.83
CA ASP A 170 -3.71 11.03 -7.03
C ASP A 170 -4.74 10.86 -5.90
N GLU A 171 -5.49 9.75 -5.91
CA GLU A 171 -6.49 9.40 -4.91
C GLU A 171 -5.97 8.42 -3.86
N ILE A 172 -4.73 7.95 -4.00
CA ILE A 172 -4.15 6.94 -3.13
C ILE A 172 -2.73 7.30 -2.68
N LEU A 173 -2.44 7.11 -1.42
CA LEU A 173 -1.09 7.05 -0.89
C LEU A 173 -0.65 5.59 -0.91
N HIS A 174 0.30 5.26 -1.78
CA HIS A 174 0.90 3.94 -1.84
C HIS A 174 2.34 3.99 -1.31
N ILE A 175 2.65 3.16 -0.34
CA ILE A 175 3.98 2.96 0.22
C ILE A 175 4.41 1.53 -0.13
N PRO A 176 5.21 1.34 -1.19
CA PRO A 176 5.75 0.03 -1.54
C PRO A 176 6.91 -0.34 -0.61
N GLY A 177 6.97 -1.60 -0.23
CA GLY A 177 8.13 -2.20 0.41
C GLY A 177 9.23 -2.56 -0.60
N LEU A 178 10.15 -3.42 -0.20
CA LEU A 178 11.16 -3.96 -1.10
C LEU A 178 10.48 -4.74 -2.24
N GLY A 179 10.78 -4.38 -3.47
CA GLY A 179 10.22 -5.01 -4.67
C GLY A 179 11.19 -4.99 -5.85
N PHE A 180 10.97 -5.81 -6.88
CA PHE A 180 11.85 -5.86 -8.05
C PHE A 180 11.53 -4.79 -9.10
N ASP A 181 10.28 -4.35 -9.19
CA ASP A 181 9.81 -3.40 -10.20
C ASP A 181 9.68 -1.97 -9.68
N GLY A 182 9.84 -1.76 -8.37
CA GLY A 182 9.67 -0.47 -7.73
C GLY A 182 8.21 0.02 -7.65
N LEU A 183 7.24 -0.79 -8.09
CA LEU A 183 5.81 -0.48 -8.05
C LEU A 183 5.11 -1.25 -6.93
N VAL A 184 5.43 -2.51 -6.76
CA VAL A 184 4.80 -3.39 -5.77
C VAL A 184 5.88 -4.08 -4.95
N GLY A 185 5.75 -4.03 -3.63
CA GLY A 185 6.64 -4.72 -2.70
C GLY A 185 6.27 -6.19 -2.54
N TYR A 186 7.21 -6.99 -2.07
CA TYR A 186 7.01 -8.40 -1.72
C TYR A 186 6.48 -8.53 -0.29
N SER A 187 5.61 -9.50 -0.07
CA SER A 187 5.16 -9.92 1.27
C SER A 187 5.93 -11.14 1.75
#